data_ac5147efafe9707af04f921a47e5ede8
#
_entry.id   ac5147efafe9707af04f921a47e5ede8
#
_cell.length_a   1.000
_cell.length_b   1.000
_cell.length_c   1.000
_cell.angle_alpha   90.00
_cell.angle_beta   90.00
_cell.angle_gamma   90.00
#
_symmetry.space_group_name_H-M   'P 1'
#
loop_
_entity.id
_entity.type
_entity.pdbx_description
1 polymer ?
#
loop_
_entity_poly.entity_id
_entity_poly.type
_entity_poly.pdbx_seq_one_letter_code
_entity_poly.pdbx_strand_id
1 'polypeptide(L)'
;VKEYFNFTEVQRFRQWWIWLLIAVVNSIVCNKVVTGFNAATASFNLLAPILFIVTFDLFFFLIRLETKIDEVGVWVRFFPFHLRFKCISWNTVSKIVVREYNPLFEYGGWGIKYGFSGYGKAYSINGNKGLQIELLSGKKLLIGTNKAEELESVINHLKKGTEKED
;
A
#
# COMPACT_ATOMS: atom_id res chain seq x y z
N VAL A 1 6.78 -12.74 23.68
CA VAL A 1 5.94 -11.58 23.94
C VAL A 1 4.85 -11.57 22.88
N LYS A 2 3.58 -11.80 23.24
CA LYS A 2 2.46 -11.62 22.30
C LYS A 2 2.28 -10.12 22.11
N GLU A 3 2.64 -9.62 20.92
CA GLU A 3 2.33 -8.25 20.52
C GLU A 3 0.83 -8.16 20.28
N TYR A 4 0.11 -7.51 21.20
CA TYR A 4 -1.30 -7.23 21.05
C TYR A 4 -1.44 -5.92 20.26
N PHE A 5 -1.80 -6.02 18.98
CA PHE A 5 -2.15 -4.87 18.19
C PHE A 5 -3.63 -4.53 18.37
N ASN A 6 -3.94 -3.28 18.67
CA ASN A 6 -5.30 -2.78 18.79
C ASN A 6 -6.02 -2.74 17.44
N PHE A 7 -5.24 -2.64 16.34
CA PHE A 7 -5.74 -2.64 14.98
C PHE A 7 -4.76 -3.34 14.05
N THR A 8 -5.29 -4.13 13.12
CA THR A 8 -4.49 -4.75 12.06
C THR A 8 -5.28 -4.81 10.76
N GLU A 9 -4.68 -4.32 9.68
CA GLU A 9 -5.26 -4.37 8.35
C GLU A 9 -4.22 -4.79 7.32
N VAL A 10 -4.64 -5.66 6.39
CA VAL A 10 -3.86 -6.05 5.22
C VAL A 10 -4.69 -5.77 3.97
N GLN A 11 -4.21 -4.85 3.15
CA GLN A 11 -4.82 -4.53 1.86
C GLN A 11 -4.01 -5.15 0.73
N ARG A 12 -4.70 -5.63 -0.31
CA ARG A 12 -4.09 -6.16 -1.53
C ARG A 12 -4.80 -5.58 -2.75
N PHE A 13 -4.12 -5.55 -3.90
CA PHE A 13 -4.74 -5.18 -5.16
C PHE A 13 -5.76 -6.24 -5.57
N ARG A 14 -7.04 -5.96 -5.27
CA ARG A 14 -8.18 -6.82 -5.64
C ARG A 14 -9.08 -6.18 -6.71
N GLN A 15 -8.69 -5.02 -7.23
CA GLN A 15 -9.47 -4.35 -8.27
C GLN A 15 -9.42 -5.18 -9.55
N TRP A 16 -10.58 -5.57 -10.06
CA TRP A 16 -10.71 -6.41 -11.25
C TRP A 16 -10.06 -5.81 -12.50
N TRP A 17 -10.06 -4.50 -12.63
CA TRP A 17 -9.46 -3.79 -13.78
C TRP A 17 -7.92 -3.93 -13.81
N ILE A 18 -7.25 -4.08 -12.67
CA ILE A 18 -5.82 -4.36 -12.62
C ILE A 18 -5.53 -5.73 -13.22
N TRP A 19 -6.31 -6.73 -12.85
CA TRP A 19 -6.16 -8.08 -13.39
C TRP A 19 -6.50 -8.15 -14.89
N LEU A 20 -7.46 -7.34 -15.34
CA LEU A 20 -7.74 -7.18 -16.77
C LEU A 20 -6.54 -6.55 -17.50
N LEU A 21 -5.93 -5.50 -16.94
CA LEU A 21 -4.74 -4.88 -17.52
C LEU A 21 -3.56 -5.85 -17.57
N ILE A 22 -3.35 -6.65 -16.52
CA ILE A 22 -2.33 -7.71 -16.49
C ILE A 22 -2.60 -8.74 -17.59
N ALA A 23 -3.86 -9.18 -17.76
CA ALA A 23 -4.24 -10.11 -18.82
C ALA A 23 -3.98 -9.53 -20.23
N VAL A 24 -4.23 -8.25 -20.45
CA VAL A 24 -3.90 -7.56 -21.71
C VAL A 24 -2.39 -7.56 -21.97
N VAL A 25 -1.58 -7.21 -20.97
CA VAL A 25 -0.11 -7.22 -21.08
C VAL A 25 0.39 -8.64 -21.41
N ASN A 26 -0.10 -9.64 -20.69
CA ASN A 26 0.26 -11.04 -20.94
C ASN A 26 -0.13 -11.49 -22.36
N SER A 27 -1.31 -11.08 -22.83
CA SER A 27 -1.77 -11.39 -24.20
C SER A 27 -0.87 -10.76 -25.26
N ILE A 28 -0.41 -9.52 -25.05
CA ILE A 28 0.52 -8.84 -25.96
C ILE A 28 1.87 -9.59 -26.00
N VAL A 29 2.41 -9.97 -24.83
CA VAL A 29 3.66 -10.72 -24.75
C VAL A 29 3.52 -12.08 -25.45
N CYS A 30 2.45 -12.83 -25.17
CA CYS A 30 2.19 -14.11 -25.82
C CYS A 30 2.06 -13.97 -27.35
N ASN A 31 1.35 -12.95 -27.83
CA ASN A 31 1.21 -12.71 -29.27
C ASN A 31 2.57 -12.45 -29.93
N LYS A 32 3.41 -11.62 -29.32
CA LYS A 32 4.77 -11.36 -29.82
C LYS A 32 5.63 -12.63 -29.86
N VAL A 33 5.49 -13.50 -28.89
CA VAL A 33 6.18 -14.80 -28.86
C VAL A 33 5.70 -15.68 -30.01
N VAL A 34 4.40 -15.81 -30.20
CA VAL A 34 3.80 -16.66 -31.28
C VAL A 34 4.16 -16.13 -32.66
N THR A 35 4.07 -14.83 -32.90
CA THR A 35 4.38 -14.22 -34.23
C THR A 35 5.87 -14.15 -34.53
N GLY A 36 6.74 -14.11 -33.52
CA GLY A 36 8.20 -14.12 -33.67
C GLY A 36 8.82 -15.52 -33.61
N PHE A 37 8.03 -16.56 -33.55
CA PHE A 37 8.50 -17.94 -33.39
C PHE A 37 9.17 -18.45 -34.67
N ASN A 38 10.49 -18.67 -34.60
CA ASN A 38 11.29 -19.40 -35.58
C ASN A 38 11.84 -20.68 -34.96
N ALA A 39 11.61 -21.83 -35.58
CA ALA A 39 11.97 -23.15 -35.04
C ALA A 39 13.45 -23.32 -34.69
N ALA A 40 14.35 -22.59 -35.36
CA ALA A 40 15.79 -22.65 -35.13
C ALA A 40 16.27 -21.98 -33.81
N THR A 41 15.45 -21.07 -33.22
CA THR A 41 15.80 -20.31 -32.00
C THR A 41 14.81 -20.52 -30.87
N ALA A 42 13.94 -21.51 -31.00
CA ALA A 42 12.75 -21.72 -30.17
C ALA A 42 13.00 -21.77 -28.66
N SER A 43 14.04 -22.44 -28.23
CA SER A 43 14.24 -22.73 -26.80
C SER A 43 14.63 -21.50 -25.97
N PHE A 44 15.48 -20.62 -26.51
CA PHE A 44 15.90 -19.38 -25.79
C PHE A 44 14.85 -18.27 -25.87
N ASN A 45 14.09 -18.21 -26.98
CA ASN A 45 13.10 -17.14 -27.18
C ASN A 45 11.83 -17.29 -26.34
N LEU A 46 11.53 -18.50 -25.83
CA LEU A 46 10.36 -18.75 -24.99
C LEU A 46 10.60 -18.56 -23.49
N LEU A 47 11.80 -18.84 -23.01
CA LEU A 47 12.10 -18.76 -21.57
C LEU A 47 11.99 -17.33 -21.02
N ALA A 48 12.53 -16.34 -21.75
CA ALA A 48 12.54 -14.96 -21.30
C ALA A 48 11.10 -14.37 -21.13
N PRO A 49 10.17 -14.49 -22.10
CA PRO A 49 8.83 -13.98 -21.94
C PRO A 49 8.01 -14.76 -20.88
N ILE A 50 8.19 -16.08 -20.77
CA ILE A 50 7.56 -16.87 -19.72
C ILE A 50 8.04 -16.40 -18.34
N LEU A 51 9.34 -16.24 -18.16
CA LEU A 51 9.92 -15.74 -16.91
C LEU A 51 9.43 -14.33 -16.60
N PHE A 52 9.31 -13.47 -17.62
CA PHE A 52 8.74 -12.12 -17.46
C PHE A 52 7.30 -12.17 -16.97
N ILE A 53 6.42 -12.94 -17.62
CA ILE A 53 5.02 -13.11 -17.23
C ILE A 53 4.92 -13.59 -15.78
N VAL A 54 5.59 -14.69 -15.45
CA VAL A 54 5.56 -15.26 -14.10
C VAL A 54 6.06 -14.27 -13.05
N THR A 55 7.16 -13.59 -13.31
CA THR A 55 7.74 -12.62 -12.37
C THR A 55 6.84 -11.40 -12.21
N PHE A 56 6.26 -10.91 -13.32
CA PHE A 56 5.38 -9.76 -13.34
C PHE A 56 4.08 -10.06 -12.57
N ASP A 57 3.43 -11.18 -12.84
CA ASP A 57 2.19 -11.58 -12.17
C ASP A 57 2.44 -11.82 -10.67
N LEU A 58 3.54 -12.52 -10.33
CA LEU A 58 3.93 -12.76 -8.95
C LEU A 58 4.20 -11.45 -8.21
N PHE A 59 4.84 -10.48 -8.87
CA PHE A 59 5.08 -9.16 -8.28
C PHE A 59 3.78 -8.48 -7.88
N PHE A 60 2.78 -8.40 -8.79
CA PHE A 60 1.48 -7.80 -8.49
C PHE A 60 0.70 -8.56 -7.42
N PHE A 61 0.78 -9.90 -7.44
CA PHE A 61 0.15 -10.75 -6.43
C PHE A 61 0.73 -10.52 -5.02
N LEU A 62 2.02 -10.24 -4.93
CA LEU A 62 2.72 -10.01 -3.67
C LEU A 62 2.49 -8.63 -3.08
N ILE A 63 2.09 -7.63 -3.89
CA ILE A 63 1.90 -6.27 -3.40
C ILE A 63 0.80 -6.23 -2.35
N ARG A 64 1.17 -5.72 -1.15
CA ARG A 64 0.25 -5.52 -0.04
C ARG A 64 0.68 -4.36 0.85
N LEU A 65 -0.31 -3.66 1.36
CA LEU A 65 -0.16 -2.66 2.41
C LEU A 65 -0.61 -3.26 3.72
N GLU A 66 0.27 -3.30 4.69
CA GLU A 66 0.00 -3.79 6.04
C GLU A 66 0.10 -2.61 7.00
N THR A 67 -0.94 -2.43 7.78
CA THR A 67 -1.03 -1.40 8.82
C THR A 67 -1.36 -2.07 10.14
N LYS A 68 -0.61 -1.73 11.18
CA LYS A 68 -0.85 -2.20 12.55
C LYS A 68 -0.75 -1.01 13.49
N ILE A 69 -1.53 -1.02 14.55
CA ILE A 69 -1.52 0.03 15.58
C ILE A 69 -1.45 -0.63 16.94
N ASP A 70 -0.55 -0.13 17.78
CA ASP A 70 -0.35 -0.53 19.16
C ASP A 70 -0.12 0.70 20.05
N GLU A 71 0.23 0.46 21.31
CA GLU A 71 0.53 1.50 22.29
C GLU A 71 1.81 2.30 21.96
N VAL A 72 2.70 1.75 21.12
CA VAL A 72 3.96 2.38 20.73
C VAL A 72 3.76 3.34 19.57
N GLY A 73 2.90 2.98 18.60
CA GLY A 73 2.70 3.79 17.40
C GLY A 73 1.95 3.08 16.28
N VAL A 74 2.08 3.67 15.09
CA VAL A 74 1.52 3.17 13.84
C VAL A 74 2.63 2.47 13.05
N TRP A 75 2.45 1.21 12.76
CA TRP A 75 3.35 0.38 11.99
C TRP A 75 2.81 0.22 10.58
N VAL A 76 3.61 0.54 9.58
CA VAL A 76 3.23 0.42 8.17
C VAL A 76 4.29 -0.32 7.38
N ARG A 77 3.85 -1.22 6.49
CA ARG A 77 4.70 -1.92 5.54
C ARG A 77 4.00 -2.01 4.19
N PHE A 78 4.67 -1.57 3.14
CA PHE A 78 4.23 -1.73 1.77
C PHE A 78 5.13 -2.76 1.08
N PHE A 79 4.75 -4.02 1.14
CA PHE A 79 5.52 -5.12 0.57
C PHE A 79 5.29 -5.20 -0.96
N PRO A 80 6.31 -5.50 -1.79
CA PRO A 80 7.69 -5.86 -1.45
C PRO A 80 8.66 -4.67 -1.29
N PHE A 81 8.22 -3.43 -1.48
CA PHE A 81 9.09 -2.23 -1.43
C PHE A 81 9.68 -1.98 -0.04
N HIS A 82 8.94 -2.32 1.01
CA HIS A 82 9.42 -2.31 2.39
C HIS A 82 9.40 -3.73 2.93
N LEU A 83 10.58 -4.29 3.20
CA LEU A 83 10.71 -5.62 3.78
C LEU A 83 10.43 -5.63 5.29
N ARG A 84 10.69 -4.51 5.97
CA ARG A 84 10.44 -4.32 7.41
C ARG A 84 9.33 -3.32 7.65
N PHE A 85 8.63 -3.44 8.76
CA PHE A 85 7.69 -2.43 9.21
C PHE A 85 8.42 -1.13 9.57
N LYS A 86 7.83 -0.01 9.18
CA LYS A 86 8.21 1.33 9.64
C LYS A 86 7.29 1.71 10.77
N CYS A 87 7.86 2.00 11.93
CA CYS A 87 7.13 2.49 13.08
C CYS A 87 7.09 4.02 13.05
N ILE A 88 5.92 4.57 13.29
CA ILE A 88 5.67 6.00 13.53
C ILE A 88 5.22 6.08 14.97
N SER A 89 6.17 6.37 15.86
CA SER A 89 5.91 6.45 17.30
C SER A 89 5.00 7.62 17.64
N TRP A 90 4.09 7.44 18.61
CA TRP A 90 3.16 8.47 19.09
C TRP A 90 3.89 9.75 19.51
N ASN A 91 5.09 9.63 20.08
CA ASN A 91 5.91 10.79 20.50
C ASN A 91 6.31 11.71 19.35
N THR A 92 6.23 11.25 18.10
CA THR A 92 6.57 12.04 16.89
C THR A 92 5.35 12.59 16.17
N VAL A 93 4.15 12.23 16.62
CA VAL A 93 2.89 12.62 16.00
C VAL A 93 2.38 13.89 16.63
N SER A 94 2.12 14.92 15.81
CA SER A 94 1.47 16.15 16.25
C SER A 94 -0.05 16.10 16.06
N LYS A 95 -0.50 15.43 14.97
CA LYS A 95 -1.93 15.31 14.67
C LYS A 95 -2.19 14.01 13.94
N ILE A 96 -3.31 13.39 14.30
CA ILE A 96 -3.78 12.16 13.64
C ILE A 96 -5.29 12.24 13.44
N VAL A 97 -5.75 11.93 12.22
CA VAL A 97 -7.16 11.97 11.86
C VAL A 97 -7.46 10.97 10.73
N VAL A 98 -8.59 10.31 10.81
CA VAL A 98 -9.15 9.56 9.68
C VAL A 98 -9.92 10.54 8.80
N ARG A 99 -9.59 10.60 7.50
CA ARG A 99 -10.25 11.50 6.57
C ARG A 99 -10.51 10.84 5.22
N GLU A 100 -11.40 11.43 4.47
CA GLU A 100 -11.51 11.18 3.03
C GLU A 100 -10.44 11.98 2.29
N TYR A 101 -9.92 11.41 1.22
CA TYR A 101 -8.96 12.04 0.33
C TYR A 101 -9.25 11.68 -1.12
N ASN A 102 -8.76 12.49 -2.04
CA ASN A 102 -8.85 12.17 -3.46
C ASN A 102 -7.53 11.55 -3.93
N PRO A 103 -7.48 10.23 -4.22
CA PRO A 103 -6.23 9.57 -4.60
C PRO A 103 -5.59 10.17 -5.85
N LEU A 104 -6.40 10.54 -6.84
CA LEU A 104 -5.91 11.05 -8.12
C LEU A 104 -5.42 12.49 -8.01
N PHE A 105 -6.21 13.38 -7.41
CA PHE A 105 -5.89 14.81 -7.35
C PHE A 105 -4.86 15.16 -6.27
N GLU A 106 -4.88 14.47 -5.14
CA GLU A 106 -3.93 14.75 -4.04
C GLU A 106 -2.59 14.05 -4.24
N TYR A 107 -2.59 12.82 -4.82
CA TYR A 107 -1.41 11.95 -4.86
C TYR A 107 -1.06 11.37 -6.24
N GLY A 108 -1.88 11.64 -7.26
CA GLY A 108 -1.66 11.09 -8.60
C GLY A 108 -1.94 9.58 -8.70
N GLY A 109 -2.81 9.05 -7.82
CA GLY A 109 -3.23 7.65 -7.78
C GLY A 109 -2.84 6.89 -6.53
N TRP A 110 -3.10 5.59 -6.54
CA TRP A 110 -2.75 4.68 -5.44
C TRP A 110 -1.29 4.23 -5.53
N GLY A 111 -0.79 3.65 -4.45
CA GLY A 111 0.56 3.12 -4.31
C GLY A 111 1.38 3.86 -3.27
N ILE A 112 2.70 3.88 -3.47
CA ILE A 112 3.63 4.74 -2.73
C ILE A 112 3.77 6.04 -3.50
N LYS A 113 3.18 7.11 -3.00
CA LYS A 113 3.10 8.39 -3.70
C LYS A 113 3.58 9.54 -2.82
N TYR A 114 3.96 10.64 -3.49
CA TYR A 114 4.17 11.93 -2.86
C TYR A 114 3.08 12.88 -3.36
N GLY A 115 2.36 13.48 -2.43
CA GLY A 115 1.26 14.38 -2.74
C GLY A 115 1.73 15.73 -3.27
N PHE A 116 0.89 16.32 -4.11
CA PHE A 116 1.10 17.68 -4.61
C PHE A 116 0.86 18.69 -3.47
N SER A 117 1.47 19.88 -3.56
CA SER A 117 1.16 21.03 -2.68
C SER A 117 1.17 20.72 -1.17
N GLY A 118 2.13 19.92 -0.69
CA GLY A 118 2.31 19.72 0.75
C GLY A 118 1.42 18.66 1.40
N TYR A 119 0.73 17.82 0.62
CA TYR A 119 -0.02 16.67 1.16
C TYR A 119 0.89 15.59 1.79
N GLY A 120 2.19 15.62 1.49
CA GLY A 120 3.16 14.69 2.04
C GLY A 120 3.17 13.34 1.32
N LYS A 121 3.58 12.30 2.03
CA LYS A 121 3.70 10.94 1.49
C LYS A 121 2.40 10.16 1.69
N ALA A 122 2.05 9.31 0.74
CA ALA A 122 0.93 8.38 0.88
C ALA A 122 1.34 6.94 0.64
N TYR A 123 0.72 6.05 1.39
CA TYR A 123 0.70 4.60 1.17
C TYR A 123 -0.75 4.17 1.03
N SER A 124 -1.17 3.79 -0.17
CA SER A 124 -2.55 3.37 -0.42
C SER A 124 -2.62 2.29 -1.49
N ILE A 125 -3.63 1.44 -1.45
CA ILE A 125 -3.86 0.40 -2.46
C ILE A 125 -5.17 0.64 -3.18
N ASN A 126 -6.21 1.04 -2.45
CA ASN A 126 -7.53 1.32 -3.00
C ASN A 126 -8.29 2.30 -2.09
N GLY A 127 -9.52 2.64 -2.50
CA GLY A 127 -10.40 3.50 -1.71
C GLY A 127 -9.99 4.96 -1.70
N ASN A 128 -10.71 5.72 -0.88
CA ASN A 128 -10.57 7.16 -0.71
C ASN A 128 -10.59 7.58 0.77
N LYS A 129 -10.48 6.64 1.71
CA LYS A 129 -10.37 6.91 3.15
C LYS A 129 -8.99 6.53 3.65
N GLY A 130 -8.44 7.30 4.56
CA GLY A 130 -7.10 7.04 5.09
C GLY A 130 -6.82 7.76 6.40
N LEU A 131 -5.81 7.26 7.10
CA LEU A 131 -5.24 7.83 8.30
C LEU A 131 -4.21 8.88 7.90
N GLN A 132 -4.54 10.13 8.13
CA GLN A 132 -3.62 11.24 7.97
C GLN A 132 -2.84 11.45 9.28
N ILE A 133 -1.54 11.39 9.20
CA ILE A 133 -0.61 11.60 10.30
C ILE A 133 0.22 12.84 9.97
N GLU A 134 0.24 13.80 10.87
CA GLU A 134 1.14 14.95 10.82
C GLU A 134 2.19 14.78 11.92
N LEU A 135 3.45 14.83 11.54
CA LEU A 135 4.56 14.68 12.46
C LEU A 135 4.97 16.03 13.05
N LEU A 136 5.57 16.04 14.23
CA LEU A 136 6.16 17.24 14.86
C LEU A 136 7.19 17.94 13.95
N SER A 137 7.81 17.19 13.03
CA SER A 137 8.71 17.73 11.99
C SER A 137 8.00 18.47 10.85
N GLY A 138 6.68 18.58 10.87
CA GLY A 138 5.86 19.14 9.78
C GLY A 138 5.63 18.19 8.60
N LYS A 139 6.23 17.00 8.58
CA LYS A 139 6.00 16.01 7.54
C LYS A 139 4.63 15.39 7.69
N LYS A 140 3.97 15.12 6.54
CA LYS A 140 2.66 14.48 6.50
C LYS A 140 2.75 13.09 5.87
N LEU A 141 1.99 12.16 6.42
CA LEU A 141 1.87 10.81 5.92
C LEU A 141 0.40 10.41 5.90
N LEU A 142 -0.06 9.88 4.76
CA LEU A 142 -1.37 9.26 4.62
C LEU A 142 -1.21 7.75 4.49
N ILE A 143 -2.00 6.99 5.22
CA ILE A 143 -2.10 5.53 5.11
C ILE A 143 -3.55 5.19 4.74
N GLY A 144 -3.78 4.69 3.53
CA GLY A 144 -5.11 4.29 3.08
C GLY A 144 -5.68 3.17 3.94
N THR A 145 -6.99 3.18 4.13
CA THR A 145 -7.71 2.14 4.89
C THR A 145 -9.05 1.81 4.26
N ASN A 146 -9.44 0.53 4.32
CA ASN A 146 -10.78 0.06 4.00
C ASN A 146 -11.64 -0.12 5.26
N LYS A 147 -11.04 0.04 6.45
CA LYS A 147 -11.65 -0.12 7.77
C LYS A 147 -11.67 1.21 8.54
N ALA A 148 -12.16 2.27 7.89
CA ALA A 148 -12.08 3.62 8.44
C ALA A 148 -12.78 3.75 9.81
N GLU A 149 -13.96 3.15 9.98
CA GLU A 149 -14.74 3.22 11.22
C GLU A 149 -14.05 2.49 12.39
N GLU A 150 -13.52 1.27 12.12
CA GLU A 150 -12.74 0.50 13.09
C GLU A 150 -11.49 1.28 13.50
N LEU A 151 -10.79 1.84 12.51
CA LEU A 151 -9.58 2.62 12.72
C LEU A 151 -9.84 3.90 13.54
N GLU A 152 -10.92 4.61 13.24
CA GLU A 152 -11.32 5.82 13.97
C GLU A 152 -11.67 5.51 15.42
N SER A 153 -12.38 4.41 15.66
CA SER A 153 -12.71 3.93 17.02
C SER A 153 -11.45 3.67 17.83
N VAL A 154 -10.45 2.96 17.25
CA VAL A 154 -9.17 2.65 17.90
C VAL A 154 -8.39 3.93 18.21
N ILE A 155 -8.30 4.85 17.27
CA ILE A 155 -7.58 6.13 17.47
C ILE A 155 -8.24 6.95 18.59
N ASN A 156 -9.57 7.02 18.62
CA ASN A 156 -10.29 7.75 19.66
C ASN A 156 -10.11 7.10 21.04
N HIS A 157 -10.04 5.78 21.10
CA HIS A 157 -9.78 5.07 22.36
C HIS A 157 -8.38 5.37 22.91
N LEU A 158 -7.36 5.34 22.03
CA LEU A 158 -5.97 5.64 22.39
C LEU A 158 -5.81 7.09 22.87
N LYS A 159 -6.47 8.06 22.21
CA LYS A 159 -6.45 9.47 22.64
C LYS A 159 -7.02 9.66 24.04
N LYS A 160 -8.16 9.02 24.34
CA LYS A 160 -8.80 9.11 25.66
C LYS A 160 -7.96 8.46 26.77
N GLY A 161 -7.17 7.44 26.44
CA GLY A 161 -6.23 6.82 27.39
C GLY A 161 -5.12 7.78 27.79
N THR A 162 -4.57 8.53 26.84
CA THR A 162 -3.47 9.48 27.08
C THR A 162 -3.90 10.72 27.87
N GLU A 163 -5.16 11.19 27.70
CA GLU A 163 -5.73 12.33 28.46
C GLU A 163 -6.08 12.03 29.93
N LYS A 164 -6.04 10.76 30.35
CA LYS A 164 -6.32 10.35 31.74
C LYS A 164 -5.07 10.20 32.61
N GLU A 165 -3.90 10.24 32.00
CA GLU A 165 -2.61 10.09 32.71
C GLU A 165 -1.93 11.45 33.00
N ASP A 166 -2.48 12.54 32.51
CA ASP A 166 -2.11 13.93 32.85
C ASP A 166 -3.08 14.52 33.89
#